data_fd3806da16ae46b38e0924d4ac333a15
#
_entry.id   fd3806da16ae46b38e0924d4ac333a15
#
_cell.length_a   1.000
_cell.length_b   1.000
_cell.length_c   1.000
_cell.angle_alpha   90.00
_cell.angle_beta   90.00
_cell.angle_gamma   90.00
#
_symmetry.space_group_name_H-M   'P 1'
#
loop_
_entity.id
_entity.type
_entity.pdbx_description
1 polymer ?
#
loop_
_entity_poly.entity_id
_entity_poly.type
_entity_poly.pdbx_seq_one_letter_code
_entity_poly.pdbx_strand_id
1 'polypeptide(L)'
;PPCTVQSRDVELSPEQNKAYKEMKRDLVLQAAKGPITAANEAALRLKLLQISCGAIYGANREIHHVSAAPRLRALREIMEQCREKIIVFAGFTSVVHMLHRELKKDYSVEVINGEVPAKARNEVFAAFMAAEHPRVIVADPGTMSHGLTLTAASTIVWYAPTDRTETYLQANKRIDRPGQVHATTIVQLAATPVEREIYRRLEANETMQGLVLAMAKGKL
;
A
#
# COMPACT_ATOMS: atom_id res chain seq x y z
N PRO A 1 -15.42 12.49 14.78
CA PRO A 1 -15.11 13.24 13.56
C PRO A 1 -15.36 12.42 12.32
N PRO A 2 -15.67 13.01 11.15
CA PRO A 2 -15.90 12.27 9.92
C PRO A 2 -14.60 11.61 9.43
N CYS A 3 -14.75 10.41 8.84
CA CYS A 3 -13.68 9.72 8.13
C CYS A 3 -14.00 9.72 6.63
N THR A 4 -13.10 10.26 5.81
CA THR A 4 -13.25 10.32 4.36
C THR A 4 -12.25 9.40 3.66
N VAL A 5 -12.69 8.71 2.62
CA VAL A 5 -11.82 7.92 1.74
C VAL A 5 -11.67 8.68 0.42
N GLN A 6 -10.44 8.86 -0.02
CA GLN A 6 -10.10 9.57 -1.25
C GLN A 6 -9.18 8.70 -2.12
N SER A 7 -9.54 8.58 -3.39
CA SER A 7 -8.67 7.96 -4.38
C SER A 7 -7.81 9.03 -5.05
N ARG A 8 -6.51 8.78 -5.17
CA ARG A 8 -5.59 9.63 -5.89
C ARG A 8 -4.91 8.86 -7.01
N ASP A 9 -5.19 9.26 -8.22
CA ASP A 9 -4.52 8.72 -9.40
C ASP A 9 -3.07 9.18 -9.46
N VAL A 10 -2.18 8.25 -9.77
CA VAL A 10 -0.77 8.48 -10.02
C VAL A 10 -0.37 7.83 -11.34
N GLU A 11 0.72 8.30 -11.92
CA GLU A 11 1.24 7.73 -13.15
C GLU A 11 2.28 6.64 -12.87
N LEU A 12 2.39 5.67 -13.77
CA LEU A 12 3.54 4.77 -13.82
C LEU A 12 4.72 5.51 -14.47
N SER A 13 5.93 5.27 -13.95
CA SER A 13 7.14 5.68 -14.67
C SER A 13 7.24 4.94 -16.02
N PRO A 14 8.07 5.42 -16.97
CA PRO A 14 8.31 4.71 -18.22
C PRO A 14 8.77 3.26 -18.01
N GLU A 15 9.65 3.02 -17.03
CA GLU A 15 10.14 1.70 -16.70
C GLU A 15 9.03 0.80 -16.14
N GLN A 16 8.23 1.32 -15.21
CA GLN A 16 7.07 0.60 -14.66
C GLN A 16 6.06 0.29 -15.75
N ASN A 17 5.77 1.24 -16.63
CA ASN A 17 4.79 1.06 -17.70
C ASN A 17 5.24 -0.03 -18.68
N LYS A 18 6.53 -0.09 -19.02
CA LYS A 18 7.10 -1.16 -19.84
C LYS A 18 6.91 -2.52 -19.16
N ALA A 19 7.35 -2.66 -17.91
CA ALA A 19 7.22 -3.90 -17.15
C ALA A 19 5.75 -4.33 -16.99
N TYR A 20 4.85 -3.38 -16.75
CA TYR A 20 3.41 -3.65 -16.60
C TYR A 20 2.79 -4.17 -17.92
N LYS A 21 3.13 -3.56 -19.04
CA LYS A 21 2.65 -3.99 -20.38
C LYS A 21 3.16 -5.39 -20.74
N GLU A 22 4.43 -5.68 -20.45
CA GLU A 22 5.01 -7.00 -20.66
C GLU A 22 4.29 -8.06 -19.81
N MET A 23 4.09 -7.80 -18.52
CA MET A 23 3.36 -8.69 -17.63
C MET A 23 1.90 -8.92 -18.10
N LYS A 24 1.22 -7.86 -18.51
CA LYS A 24 -0.15 -7.97 -19.05
C LYS A 24 -0.20 -8.83 -20.30
N ARG A 25 0.75 -8.65 -21.22
CA ARG A 25 0.84 -9.47 -22.45
C ARG A 25 1.04 -10.95 -22.12
N ASP A 26 1.97 -11.25 -21.22
CA ASP A 26 2.27 -12.63 -20.83
C ASP A 26 1.06 -13.29 -20.14
N LEU A 27 0.33 -12.54 -19.34
CA LEU A 27 -0.92 -12.97 -18.73
C LEU A 27 -1.99 -13.32 -19.78
N VAL A 28 -2.17 -12.51 -20.80
CA VAL A 28 -3.12 -12.77 -21.89
C VAL A 28 -2.74 -14.05 -22.64
N LEU A 29 -1.45 -14.25 -22.92
CA LEU A 29 -0.95 -15.47 -23.56
C LEU A 29 -1.15 -16.72 -22.70
N GLN A 30 -0.95 -16.62 -21.37
CA GLN A 30 -1.24 -17.73 -20.45
C GLN A 30 -2.73 -18.07 -20.41
N ALA A 31 -3.59 -17.04 -20.34
CA ALA A 31 -5.05 -17.23 -20.35
C ALA A 31 -5.56 -17.89 -21.65
N ALA A 32 -4.90 -17.63 -22.78
CA ALA A 32 -5.23 -18.26 -24.06
C ALA A 32 -4.83 -19.75 -24.13
N LYS A 33 -3.83 -20.17 -23.34
CA LYS A 33 -3.35 -21.56 -23.31
C LYS A 33 -4.16 -22.47 -22.39
N GLY A 34 -4.96 -21.91 -21.48
CA GLY A 34 -5.76 -22.67 -20.54
C GLY A 34 -6.25 -21.86 -19.35
N PRO A 35 -6.99 -22.49 -18.45
CA PRO A 35 -7.55 -21.81 -17.28
C PRO A 35 -6.44 -21.38 -16.32
N ILE A 36 -6.51 -20.12 -15.84
CA ILE A 36 -5.64 -19.61 -14.79
C ILE A 36 -6.21 -20.09 -13.45
N THR A 37 -5.40 -20.83 -12.68
CA THR A 37 -5.80 -21.26 -11.34
C THR A 37 -5.85 -20.06 -10.37
N ALA A 38 -6.62 -20.18 -9.28
CA ALA A 38 -6.71 -19.14 -8.25
C ALA A 38 -5.33 -18.80 -7.63
N ALA A 39 -4.46 -19.80 -7.45
CA ALA A 39 -3.10 -19.59 -6.94
C ALA A 39 -2.23 -18.79 -7.92
N ASN A 40 -2.28 -19.13 -9.21
CA ASN A 40 -1.57 -18.39 -10.26
C ASN A 40 -2.10 -16.96 -10.38
N GLU A 41 -3.42 -16.79 -10.27
CA GLU A 41 -4.06 -15.47 -10.28
C GLU A 41 -3.56 -14.58 -9.13
N ALA A 42 -3.49 -15.13 -7.91
CA ALA A 42 -2.96 -14.40 -6.75
C ALA A 42 -1.49 -14.00 -6.94
N ALA A 43 -0.65 -14.90 -7.45
CA ALA A 43 0.75 -14.61 -7.74
C ALA A 43 0.91 -13.51 -8.80
N LEU A 44 0.11 -13.54 -9.86
CA LEU A 44 0.11 -12.52 -10.91
C LEU A 44 -0.34 -11.16 -10.39
N ARG A 45 -1.38 -11.12 -9.57
CA ARG A 45 -1.85 -9.90 -8.91
C ARG A 45 -0.75 -9.25 -8.06
N LEU A 46 -0.05 -10.06 -7.25
CA LEU A 46 1.08 -9.59 -6.45
C LEU A 46 2.21 -9.03 -7.33
N LYS A 47 2.53 -9.66 -8.45
CA LYS A 47 3.53 -9.15 -9.41
C LYS A 47 3.13 -7.79 -9.99
N LEU A 48 1.88 -7.61 -10.36
CA LEU A 48 1.39 -6.32 -10.86
C LEU A 48 1.49 -5.22 -9.79
N LEU A 49 1.17 -5.53 -8.54
CA LEU A 49 1.34 -4.59 -7.42
C LEU A 49 2.81 -4.28 -7.13
N GLN A 50 3.70 -5.26 -7.22
CA GLN A 50 5.15 -5.06 -7.08
C GLN A 50 5.68 -4.08 -8.14
N ILE A 51 5.29 -4.25 -9.39
CA ILE A 51 5.64 -3.33 -10.49
C ILE A 51 5.14 -1.92 -10.16
N SER A 52 3.89 -1.77 -9.74
CA SER A 52 3.31 -0.48 -9.37
C SER A 52 4.04 0.21 -8.21
N CYS A 53 4.63 -0.55 -7.29
CA CYS A 53 5.42 -0.04 -6.17
C CYS A 53 6.89 0.22 -6.51
N GLY A 54 7.39 -0.26 -7.65
CA GLY A 54 8.79 -0.11 -8.06
C GLY A 54 9.74 -1.14 -7.47
N ALA A 55 9.24 -2.28 -6.97
CA ALA A 55 10.08 -3.36 -6.42
C ALA A 55 9.55 -4.72 -6.91
N ILE A 56 10.29 -5.38 -7.79
CA ILE A 56 9.91 -6.65 -8.40
C ILE A 56 10.76 -7.76 -7.79
N TYR A 57 10.09 -8.75 -7.20
CA TYR A 57 10.77 -9.92 -6.63
C TYR A 57 10.93 -11.02 -7.71
N GLY A 58 12.17 -11.39 -7.99
CA GLY A 58 12.52 -12.49 -8.86
C GLY A 58 12.35 -13.87 -8.21
N ALA A 59 12.59 -14.92 -8.98
CA ALA A 59 12.41 -16.31 -8.55
C ALA A 59 13.38 -16.71 -7.41
N ASN A 60 14.59 -16.17 -7.42
CA ASN A 60 15.63 -16.41 -6.40
C ASN A 60 15.61 -15.39 -5.26
N ARG A 61 14.48 -14.71 -5.05
CA ARG A 61 14.29 -13.62 -4.07
C ARG A 61 15.16 -12.37 -4.32
N GLU A 62 15.82 -12.27 -5.46
CA GLU A 62 16.43 -11.03 -5.89
C GLU A 62 15.35 -9.94 -6.07
N ILE A 63 15.71 -8.70 -5.75
CA ILE A 63 14.81 -7.56 -5.87
C ILE A 63 15.32 -6.64 -6.96
N HIS A 64 14.52 -6.51 -8.01
CA HIS A 64 14.79 -5.54 -9.09
C HIS A 64 14.00 -4.27 -8.81
N HIS A 65 14.73 -3.17 -8.60
CA HIS A 65 14.10 -1.87 -8.41
C HIS A 65 13.88 -1.19 -9.76
N VAL A 66 12.66 -0.69 -9.95
CA VAL A 66 12.29 0.20 -11.04
C VAL A 66 11.80 1.51 -10.44
N SER A 67 12.04 2.62 -11.15
CA SER A 67 11.67 3.94 -10.64
C SER A 67 10.16 4.04 -10.40
N ALA A 68 9.76 4.38 -9.18
CA ALA A 68 8.39 4.73 -8.80
C ALA A 68 8.27 6.22 -8.44
N ALA A 69 9.09 7.07 -9.07
CA ALA A 69 9.18 8.49 -8.76
C ALA A 69 7.83 9.24 -8.81
N PRO A 70 6.92 9.00 -9.78
CA PRO A 70 5.62 9.67 -9.78
C PRO A 70 4.79 9.35 -8.54
N ARG A 71 4.77 8.08 -8.10
CA ARG A 71 4.04 7.65 -6.91
C ARG A 71 4.64 8.25 -5.63
N LEU A 72 5.96 8.26 -5.52
CA LEU A 72 6.65 8.87 -4.38
C LEU A 72 6.41 10.38 -4.31
N ARG A 73 6.37 11.07 -5.47
CA ARG A 73 6.02 12.50 -5.54
C ARG A 73 4.61 12.75 -5.04
N ALA A 74 3.64 11.97 -5.51
CA ALA A 74 2.26 12.08 -5.03
C ALA A 74 2.13 11.85 -3.52
N LEU A 75 2.87 10.89 -2.96
CA LEU A 75 2.94 10.69 -1.51
C LEU A 75 3.49 11.95 -0.79
N ARG A 76 4.59 12.54 -1.27
CA ARG A 76 5.18 13.75 -0.68
C ARG A 76 4.21 14.93 -0.72
N GLU A 77 3.51 15.14 -1.82
CA GLU A 77 2.49 16.18 -1.96
C GLU A 77 1.36 16.04 -0.94
N ILE A 78 0.91 14.80 -0.67
CA ILE A 78 -0.08 14.53 0.37
C ILE A 78 0.49 14.86 1.75
N MET A 79 1.72 14.44 2.02
CA MET A 79 2.38 14.66 3.31
C MET A 79 2.62 16.15 3.60
N GLU A 80 2.93 16.95 2.59
CA GLU A 80 3.09 18.42 2.70
C GLU A 80 1.77 19.12 3.06
N GLN A 81 0.64 18.58 2.60
CA GLN A 81 -0.69 19.12 2.91
C GLN A 81 -1.20 18.70 4.30
N CYS A 82 -0.63 17.66 4.89
CA CYS A 82 -1.02 17.15 6.20
C CYS A 82 -0.27 17.90 7.31
N ARG A 83 -0.98 18.40 8.31
CA ARG A 83 -0.38 19.00 9.51
C ARG A 83 -0.09 17.96 10.59
N GLU A 84 -0.98 17.00 10.72
CA GLU A 84 -0.97 15.94 11.73
C GLU A 84 -0.07 14.78 11.32
N LYS A 85 0.03 13.79 12.20
CA LYS A 85 0.80 12.57 11.94
C LYS A 85 0.15 11.70 10.87
N ILE A 86 0.99 10.94 10.18
CA ILE A 86 0.61 10.14 9.00
C ILE A 86 1.08 8.70 9.18
N ILE A 87 0.23 7.77 8.75
CA ILE A 87 0.60 6.36 8.59
C ILE A 87 0.60 6.04 7.09
N VAL A 88 1.70 5.50 6.59
CA VAL A 88 1.84 5.06 5.20
C VAL A 88 1.89 3.53 5.18
N PHE A 89 0.95 2.90 4.50
CA PHE A 89 0.90 1.45 4.36
C PHE A 89 1.49 0.99 3.03
N ALA A 90 2.39 0.00 3.11
CA ALA A 90 2.97 -0.71 1.98
C ALA A 90 3.13 -2.20 2.31
N GLY A 91 2.64 -3.07 1.45
CA GLY A 91 2.56 -4.52 1.70
C GLY A 91 3.82 -5.31 1.32
N PHE A 92 4.92 -4.65 0.94
CA PHE A 92 6.18 -5.30 0.54
C PHE A 92 7.33 -4.73 1.38
N THR A 93 8.10 -5.59 2.03
CA THR A 93 9.21 -5.20 2.92
C THR A 93 10.22 -4.29 2.23
N SER A 94 10.60 -4.59 0.99
CA SER A 94 11.53 -3.74 0.22
C SER A 94 10.96 -2.35 -0.08
N VAL A 95 9.64 -2.24 -0.28
CA VAL A 95 8.95 -0.95 -0.48
C VAL A 95 8.92 -0.17 0.83
N VAL A 96 8.64 -0.82 1.96
CA VAL A 96 8.72 -0.20 3.29
C VAL A 96 10.10 0.38 3.55
N HIS A 97 11.17 -0.37 3.27
CA HIS A 97 12.54 0.12 3.41
C HIS A 97 12.88 1.24 2.43
N MET A 98 12.42 1.16 1.19
CA MET A 98 12.60 2.23 0.20
C MET A 98 11.90 3.51 0.67
N LEU A 99 10.65 3.42 1.11
CA LEU A 99 9.91 4.57 1.62
C LEU A 99 10.59 5.18 2.85
N HIS A 100 11.03 4.37 3.81
CA HIS A 100 11.79 4.86 4.96
C HIS A 100 13.03 5.62 4.53
N ARG A 101 13.85 5.05 3.65
CA ARG A 101 15.07 5.70 3.15
C ARG A 101 14.78 7.02 2.46
N GLU A 102 13.72 7.09 1.65
CA GLU A 102 13.37 8.30 0.92
C GLU A 102 12.73 9.37 1.81
N LEU A 103 11.82 8.98 2.69
CA LEU A 103 11.08 9.94 3.51
C LEU A 103 11.87 10.47 4.69
N LYS A 104 12.82 9.70 5.25
CA LYS A 104 13.65 10.15 6.38
C LYS A 104 14.59 11.32 6.03
N LYS A 105 14.72 11.66 4.75
CA LYS A 105 15.48 12.84 4.30
C LYS A 105 14.82 14.13 4.75
N ASP A 106 13.49 14.14 4.86
CA ASP A 106 12.67 15.34 5.09
C ASP A 106 11.79 15.23 6.34
N TYR A 107 11.54 14.01 6.85
CA TYR A 107 10.61 13.75 7.95
C TYR A 107 11.24 12.83 9.01
N SER A 108 10.74 12.91 10.24
CA SER A 108 10.99 11.89 11.26
C SER A 108 10.10 10.68 10.99
N VAL A 109 10.72 9.57 10.59
CA VAL A 109 10.03 8.37 10.09
C VAL A 109 10.48 7.15 10.86
N GLU A 110 9.53 6.33 11.29
CA GLU A 110 9.77 5.01 11.88
C GLU A 110 9.12 3.92 11.03
N VAL A 111 9.67 2.71 11.13
CA VAL A 111 9.22 1.53 10.39
C VAL A 111 8.55 0.53 11.32
N ILE A 112 7.41 0.00 10.86
CA ILE A 112 6.72 -1.11 11.52
C ILE A 112 6.47 -2.22 10.48
N ASN A 113 7.26 -3.28 10.56
CA ASN A 113 7.12 -4.47 9.74
C ASN A 113 7.44 -5.74 10.55
N GLY A 114 7.42 -6.91 9.91
CA GLY A 114 7.70 -8.19 10.57
C GLY A 114 9.12 -8.34 11.11
N GLU A 115 10.07 -7.52 10.66
CA GLU A 115 11.47 -7.53 11.12
C GLU A 115 11.67 -6.77 12.43
N VAL A 116 10.74 -5.85 12.77
CA VAL A 116 10.83 -5.04 14.00
C VAL A 116 10.33 -5.85 15.20
N PRO A 117 11.15 -6.07 16.24
CA PRO A 117 10.74 -6.79 17.44
C PRO A 117 9.54 -6.13 18.15
N ALA A 118 8.70 -6.93 18.81
CA ALA A 118 7.48 -6.46 19.46
C ALA A 118 7.74 -5.32 20.47
N LYS A 119 8.83 -5.41 21.26
CA LYS A 119 9.22 -4.35 22.21
C LYS A 119 9.49 -3.03 21.48
N ALA A 120 10.31 -3.06 20.42
CA ALA A 120 10.63 -1.87 19.64
C ALA A 120 9.38 -1.28 18.97
N ARG A 121 8.48 -2.12 18.44
CA ARG A 121 7.19 -1.66 17.91
C ARG A 121 6.36 -0.90 18.93
N ASN A 122 6.28 -1.42 20.17
CA ASN A 122 5.53 -0.77 21.24
C ASN A 122 6.15 0.58 21.63
N GLU A 123 7.48 0.69 21.65
CA GLU A 123 8.19 1.95 21.89
C GLU A 123 7.89 2.99 20.80
N VAL A 124 7.91 2.58 19.53
CA VAL A 124 7.52 3.45 18.39
C VAL A 124 6.08 3.91 18.52
N PHE A 125 5.14 3.03 18.84
CA PHE A 125 3.74 3.41 19.01
C PHE A 125 3.52 4.35 20.19
N ALA A 126 4.19 4.13 21.31
CA ALA A 126 4.11 5.02 22.46
C ALA A 126 4.66 6.42 22.13
N ALA A 127 5.80 6.51 21.47
CA ALA A 127 6.36 7.77 21.01
C ALA A 127 5.46 8.46 19.98
N PHE A 128 4.90 7.70 19.04
CA PHE A 128 3.98 8.24 18.03
C PHE A 128 2.73 8.84 18.64
N MET A 129 2.22 8.27 19.73
CA MET A 129 1.03 8.79 20.41
C MET A 129 1.30 9.97 21.34
N ALA A 130 2.47 9.99 22.02
CA ALA A 130 2.72 10.91 23.13
C ALA A 130 3.70 12.04 22.81
N ALA A 131 4.59 11.86 21.83
CA ALA A 131 5.64 12.81 21.49
C ALA A 131 5.39 13.49 20.13
N GLU A 132 6.09 14.57 19.82
CA GLU A 132 6.08 15.22 18.52
C GLU A 132 6.62 14.28 17.42
N HIS A 133 7.65 13.51 17.73
CA HIS A 133 8.28 12.54 16.82
C HIS A 133 8.05 11.10 17.28
N PRO A 134 7.95 10.15 16.33
CA PRO A 134 7.98 10.32 14.88
C PRO A 134 6.71 10.99 14.34
N ARG A 135 6.83 11.70 13.22
CA ARG A 135 5.71 12.27 12.48
C ARG A 135 5.05 11.25 11.56
N VAL A 136 5.83 10.33 11.05
CA VAL A 136 5.40 9.33 10.05
C VAL A 136 5.74 7.92 10.52
N ILE A 137 4.78 7.03 10.37
CA ILE A 137 5.03 5.58 10.43
C ILE A 137 4.84 5.02 9.03
N VAL A 138 5.87 4.31 8.51
CA VAL A 138 5.77 3.47 7.33
C VAL A 138 5.61 2.03 7.79
N ALA A 139 4.52 1.37 7.44
CA ALA A 139 4.19 0.08 7.99
C ALA A 139 3.73 -0.96 6.96
N ASP A 140 4.02 -2.22 7.24
CA ASP A 140 3.28 -3.35 6.68
C ASP A 140 1.91 -3.40 7.37
N PRO A 141 0.80 -3.31 6.63
CA PRO A 141 -0.53 -3.28 7.22
C PRO A 141 -0.86 -4.57 8.01
N GLY A 142 -0.27 -5.71 7.65
CA GLY A 142 -0.44 -6.98 8.38
C GLY A 142 0.13 -6.94 9.79
N THR A 143 1.21 -6.21 10.02
CA THR A 143 1.83 -6.06 11.35
C THR A 143 1.09 -5.09 12.26
N MET A 144 0.19 -4.28 11.70
CA MET A 144 -0.64 -3.31 12.43
C MET A 144 -1.98 -3.90 12.90
N SER A 145 -2.21 -5.21 12.69
CA SER A 145 -3.53 -5.85 12.88
C SER A 145 -3.97 -6.04 14.34
N HIS A 146 -3.11 -5.82 15.34
CA HIS A 146 -3.43 -6.10 16.74
C HIS A 146 -3.74 -4.84 17.55
N GLY A 147 -5.03 -4.63 17.85
CA GLY A 147 -5.58 -3.86 18.97
C GLY A 147 -5.16 -2.40 19.21
N LEU A 148 -4.23 -1.87 18.45
CA LEU A 148 -3.64 -0.55 18.65
C LEU A 148 -4.60 0.60 18.29
N THR A 149 -4.55 1.65 19.07
CA THR A 149 -5.22 2.94 18.79
C THR A 149 -4.14 3.96 18.45
N LEU A 150 -4.22 4.57 17.26
CA LEU A 150 -3.23 5.51 16.74
C LEU A 150 -3.89 6.86 16.36
N THR A 151 -4.71 7.38 17.27
CA THR A 151 -5.48 8.62 17.08
C THR A 151 -4.65 9.90 17.01
N ALA A 152 -3.33 9.82 17.24
CA ALA A 152 -2.41 10.91 16.92
C ALA A 152 -2.26 11.14 15.40
N ALA A 153 -2.57 10.13 14.57
CA ALA A 153 -2.64 10.29 13.13
C ALA A 153 -4.04 10.70 12.69
N SER A 154 -4.14 11.61 11.76
CA SER A 154 -5.37 11.97 11.06
C SER A 154 -5.43 11.45 9.63
N THR A 155 -4.31 10.98 9.10
CA THR A 155 -4.21 10.53 7.70
C THR A 155 -3.55 9.17 7.60
N ILE A 156 -4.17 8.30 6.82
CA ILE A 156 -3.58 7.06 6.30
C ILE A 156 -3.37 7.23 4.81
N VAL A 157 -2.19 6.86 4.33
CA VAL A 157 -1.92 6.75 2.89
C VAL A 157 -1.62 5.30 2.55
N TRP A 158 -2.46 4.69 1.74
CA TRP A 158 -2.18 3.41 1.11
C TRP A 158 -1.29 3.67 -0.11
N TYR A 159 -0.01 3.38 0.04
CA TYR A 159 0.97 3.51 -1.05
C TYR A 159 0.65 2.57 -2.21
N ALA A 160 0.12 1.40 -1.90
CA ALA A 160 -0.54 0.48 -2.82
C ALA A 160 -1.59 -0.34 -2.04
N PRO A 161 -2.61 -0.91 -2.72
CA PRO A 161 -3.61 -1.72 -2.05
C PRO A 161 -3.02 -3.02 -1.50
N THR A 162 -3.59 -3.51 -0.41
CA THR A 162 -3.47 -4.91 0.01
C THR A 162 -4.50 -5.76 -0.73
N ASP A 163 -4.28 -7.06 -0.83
CA ASP A 163 -5.27 -8.00 -1.37
C ASP A 163 -6.12 -8.68 -0.28
N ARG A 164 -5.96 -8.24 0.99
CA ARG A 164 -6.65 -8.79 2.17
C ARG A 164 -7.63 -7.79 2.73
N THR A 165 -8.92 -8.04 2.55
CA THR A 165 -9.99 -7.14 2.99
C THR A 165 -9.98 -6.91 4.50
N GLU A 166 -9.81 -7.97 5.29
CA GLU A 166 -9.76 -7.85 6.75
C GLU A 166 -8.59 -6.94 7.19
N THR A 167 -7.40 -7.12 6.61
CA THR A 167 -6.22 -6.28 6.88
C THR A 167 -6.50 -4.81 6.54
N TYR A 168 -7.12 -4.55 5.39
CA TYR A 168 -7.49 -3.20 4.98
C TYR A 168 -8.44 -2.53 5.97
N LEU A 169 -9.53 -3.23 6.32
CA LEU A 169 -10.53 -2.70 7.24
C LEU A 169 -9.96 -2.47 8.65
N GLN A 170 -9.17 -3.41 9.16
CA GLN A 170 -8.55 -3.28 10.48
C GLN A 170 -7.51 -2.17 10.53
N ALA A 171 -6.69 -2.02 9.48
CA ALA A 171 -5.68 -0.97 9.40
C ALA A 171 -6.33 0.43 9.38
N ASN A 172 -7.39 0.63 8.61
CA ASN A 172 -8.11 1.90 8.55
C ASN A 172 -8.73 2.29 9.90
N LYS A 173 -9.24 1.30 10.65
CA LYS A 173 -9.80 1.52 11.99
C LYS A 173 -8.77 1.90 13.06
N ARG A 174 -7.47 2.02 12.75
CA ARG A 174 -6.46 2.44 13.74
C ARG A 174 -6.55 3.91 14.09
N ILE A 175 -6.96 4.75 13.17
CA ILE A 175 -7.13 6.19 13.37
C ILE A 175 -8.58 6.60 13.61
N ASP A 176 -9.53 5.81 13.15
CA ASP A 176 -10.96 6.03 13.30
C ASP A 176 -11.49 5.29 14.54
N ARG A 177 -11.20 5.85 15.72
CA ARG A 177 -11.56 5.27 17.03
C ARG A 177 -11.98 6.32 18.05
N PRO A 178 -12.66 5.92 19.14
CA PRO A 178 -12.90 6.80 20.28
C PRO A 178 -11.59 7.46 20.75
N GLY A 179 -11.62 8.77 20.94
CA GLY A 179 -10.43 9.58 21.24
C GLY A 179 -9.82 10.30 20.04
N GLN A 180 -10.30 10.04 18.83
CA GLN A 180 -9.93 10.85 17.67
C GLN A 180 -10.61 12.22 17.74
N VAL A 181 -9.81 13.29 17.66
CA VAL A 181 -10.28 14.67 17.75
C VAL A 181 -10.26 15.39 16.39
N HIS A 182 -9.55 14.84 15.41
CA HIS A 182 -9.43 15.40 14.06
C HIS A 182 -10.30 14.63 13.05
N ALA A 183 -10.75 15.31 12.01
CA ALA A 183 -11.30 14.63 10.84
C ALA A 183 -10.22 13.73 10.23
N THR A 184 -10.57 12.52 9.87
CA THR A 184 -9.62 11.54 9.35
C THR A 184 -9.75 11.37 7.85
N THR A 185 -8.63 11.12 7.18
CA THR A 185 -8.58 10.90 5.74
C THR A 185 -7.80 9.64 5.42
N ILE A 186 -8.37 8.80 4.59
CA ILE A 186 -7.72 7.62 4.01
C ILE A 186 -7.48 7.91 2.54
N VAL A 187 -6.23 7.98 2.13
CA VAL A 187 -5.84 8.25 0.74
C VAL A 187 -5.36 6.96 0.10
N GLN A 188 -5.94 6.62 -1.04
CA GLN A 188 -5.62 5.43 -1.83
C GLN A 188 -4.84 5.86 -3.08
N LEU A 189 -3.55 5.55 -3.17
CA LEU A 189 -2.78 5.78 -4.40
C LEU A 189 -3.04 4.64 -5.39
N ALA A 190 -3.39 4.98 -6.63
CA ALA A 190 -3.63 4.00 -7.69
C ALA A 190 -3.05 4.49 -9.02
N ALA A 191 -2.21 3.68 -9.67
CA ALA A 191 -1.65 3.97 -10.99
C ALA A 191 -2.29 3.12 -12.10
N THR A 192 -2.96 2.03 -11.74
CA THR A 192 -3.44 1.05 -12.70
C THR A 192 -4.91 0.71 -12.48
N PRO A 193 -5.63 0.24 -13.52
CA PRO A 193 -7.00 -0.25 -13.37
C PRO A 193 -7.11 -1.38 -12.36
N VAL A 194 -6.07 -2.24 -12.26
CA VAL A 194 -6.04 -3.34 -11.29
C VAL A 194 -6.03 -2.81 -9.85
N GLU A 195 -5.24 -1.80 -9.54
CA GLU A 195 -5.21 -1.20 -8.20
C GLU A 195 -6.56 -0.57 -7.85
N ARG A 196 -7.17 0.18 -8.79
CA ARG A 196 -8.50 0.77 -8.58
C ARG A 196 -9.56 -0.28 -8.31
N GLU A 197 -9.54 -1.38 -9.06
CA GLU A 197 -10.49 -2.47 -8.86
C GLU A 197 -10.26 -3.20 -7.53
N ILE A 198 -8.99 -3.35 -7.08
CA ILE A 198 -8.70 -3.92 -5.76
C ILE A 198 -9.30 -3.02 -4.67
N TYR A 199 -9.07 -1.70 -4.71
CA TYR A 199 -9.67 -0.79 -3.73
C TYR A 199 -11.19 -0.85 -3.72
N ARG A 200 -11.82 -0.85 -4.89
CA ARG A 200 -13.28 -1.00 -5.01
C ARG A 200 -13.78 -2.27 -4.33
N ARG A 201 -13.10 -3.40 -4.55
CA ARG A 201 -13.44 -4.68 -3.92
C ARG A 201 -13.21 -4.68 -2.41
N LEU A 202 -12.13 -4.07 -1.95
CA LEU A 202 -11.85 -3.90 -0.52
C LEU A 202 -12.96 -3.14 0.19
N GLU A 203 -13.43 -2.04 -0.39
CA GLU A 203 -14.52 -1.24 0.14
C GLU A 203 -15.87 -1.96 0.10
N ALA A 204 -16.13 -2.71 -0.95
CA ALA A 204 -17.33 -3.51 -1.11
C ALA A 204 -17.29 -4.85 -0.37
N ASN A 205 -16.18 -5.19 0.29
CA ASN A 205 -15.95 -6.49 0.93
C ASN A 205 -16.12 -7.68 -0.05
N GLU A 206 -15.67 -7.49 -1.29
CA GLU A 206 -15.73 -8.49 -2.35
C GLU A 206 -14.47 -9.35 -2.42
N THR A 207 -14.62 -10.55 -3.01
CA THR A 207 -13.46 -11.44 -3.27
C THR A 207 -12.53 -10.88 -4.35
N MET A 208 -11.24 -11.15 -4.20
CA MET A 208 -10.21 -10.83 -5.21
C MET A 208 -10.14 -11.84 -6.37
N GLN A 209 -10.89 -12.93 -6.30
CA GLN A 209 -10.92 -13.95 -7.35
C GLN A 209 -11.52 -13.40 -8.65
N GLY A 210 -10.96 -13.80 -9.78
CA GLY A 210 -11.42 -13.39 -11.12
C GLY A 210 -10.95 -12.02 -11.58
N LEU A 211 -10.23 -11.26 -10.75
CA LEU A 211 -9.76 -9.91 -11.07
C LEU A 211 -8.76 -9.92 -12.24
N VAL A 212 -7.75 -10.77 -12.14
CA VAL A 212 -6.70 -10.88 -13.16
C VAL A 212 -7.25 -11.45 -14.46
N LEU A 213 -8.21 -12.38 -14.36
CA LEU A 213 -8.91 -12.91 -15.53
C LEU A 213 -9.74 -11.84 -16.23
N ALA A 214 -10.41 -10.96 -15.49
CA ALA A 214 -11.13 -9.82 -16.04
C ALA A 214 -10.19 -8.86 -16.80
N MET A 215 -9.01 -8.60 -16.27
CA MET A 215 -7.97 -7.82 -16.95
C MET A 215 -7.50 -8.50 -18.24
N ALA A 216 -7.25 -9.80 -18.22
CA ALA A 216 -6.84 -10.56 -19.40
C ALA A 216 -7.90 -10.52 -20.51
N LYS A 217 -9.18 -10.46 -20.15
CA LYS A 217 -10.32 -10.34 -21.09
C LYS A 217 -10.62 -8.90 -21.52
N GLY A 218 -9.77 -7.93 -21.15
CA GLY A 218 -9.97 -6.52 -21.50
C GLY A 218 -11.16 -5.85 -20.81
N LYS A 219 -11.58 -6.37 -19.65
CA LYS A 219 -12.68 -5.80 -18.84
C LYS A 219 -12.18 -4.82 -17.77
N LEU A 220 -10.85 -4.66 -17.66
CA LEU A 220 -10.14 -3.71 -16.79
C LEU A 220 -9.02 -3.00 -17.55
#